data_c0f517f37dff3e7beb567b0b1dadf67e
#
_entry.id   c0f517f37dff3e7beb567b0b1dadf67e
#
_cell.length_a   1.000
_cell.length_b   1.000
_cell.length_c   1.000
_cell.angle_alpha   90.00
_cell.angle_beta   90.00
_cell.angle_gamma   90.00
#
_symmetry.space_group_name_H-M   'P 1'
#
loop_
_entity.id
_entity.type
_entity.pdbx_description
1 polymer ?
#
loop_
_entity_poly.entity_id
_entity_poly.type
_entity_poly.pdbx_seq_one_letter_code
_entity_poly.pdbx_strand_id
1 'polypeptide(L)'
;SRFAATAMPRPIQATIHLEALRHNLARARQAAPDSRVWAVVKANAYGHGIERVFEGLRGADGFALLDLSEAERVRALGWRGPILLLEGVFEPRDLELCSRLGLWHTVHCDEQIDMLAMHKTQQPHRVFLKMNSGMNRLGFTPQRYRAAWTRLNALPQVGEISLMTHFSDADDAKGIAQQLAVFNATTQDLPGERTLSNSAATLRYGEGGGGVPL
;
A
#
# COMPACT_ATOMS: atom_id res chain seq x y z
N SER A 1 44.24 -5.38 -4.74
CA SER A 1 43.82 -4.76 -3.66
C SER A 1 42.31 -4.58 -3.46
N ARG A 2 41.92 -4.79 -2.26
CA ARG A 2 40.58 -5.07 -1.81
C ARG A 2 39.69 -3.86 -1.59
N PHE A 3 40.09 -2.70 -2.06
CA PHE A 3 39.41 -1.46 -1.73
C PHE A 3 38.66 -0.83 -2.88
N ALA A 4 38.71 -1.49 -4.00
CA ALA A 4 38.03 -0.99 -5.19
C ALA A 4 36.50 -1.14 -5.13
N ALA A 5 36.02 -1.77 -4.10
CA ALA A 5 34.60 -1.98 -3.94
C ALA A 5 33.96 -0.99 -3.00
N THR A 6 34.49 0.18 -2.90
CA THR A 6 33.68 1.25 -2.38
C THR A 6 32.64 1.52 -3.43
N ALA A 7 31.62 0.76 -3.31
CA ALA A 7 30.38 1.01 -3.97
C ALA A 7 30.14 2.50 -4.04
N MET A 8 29.65 2.96 -5.18
CA MET A 8 29.05 4.26 -5.29
C MET A 8 28.36 4.58 -3.99
N PRO A 9 28.66 5.68 -3.40
CA PRO A 9 28.12 6.00 -2.09
C PRO A 9 26.61 5.82 -2.13
N ARG A 10 26.09 4.88 -1.35
CA ARG A 10 24.66 4.71 -1.16
C ARG A 10 23.92 6.03 -0.98
N PRO A 11 24.51 7.07 -0.36
CA PRO A 11 23.88 8.37 -0.25
C PRO A 11 23.52 9.03 -1.58
N ILE A 12 24.34 8.89 -2.62
CA ILE A 12 24.05 9.49 -3.93
C ILE A 12 22.90 8.77 -4.62
N GLN A 13 22.88 7.44 -4.57
CA GLN A 13 21.79 6.64 -5.12
C GLN A 13 20.48 6.92 -4.40
N ALA A 14 20.50 7.00 -3.07
CA ALA A 14 19.33 7.34 -2.29
C ALA A 14 18.78 8.73 -2.64
N THR A 15 19.67 9.71 -2.86
CA THR A 15 19.28 11.07 -3.24
C THR A 15 18.59 11.10 -4.61
N ILE A 16 19.14 10.38 -5.59
CA ILE A 16 18.55 10.28 -6.93
C ILE A 16 17.15 9.65 -6.86
N HIS A 17 17.00 8.58 -6.07
CA HIS A 17 15.70 7.95 -5.86
C HIS A 17 14.71 8.88 -5.20
N LEU A 18 15.12 9.64 -4.22
CA LEU A 18 14.25 10.59 -3.51
C LEU A 18 13.75 11.69 -4.42
N GLU A 19 14.59 12.24 -5.27
CA GLU A 19 14.18 13.26 -6.23
C GLU A 19 13.19 12.70 -7.25
N ALA A 20 13.44 11.51 -7.75
CA ALA A 20 12.51 10.82 -8.65
C ALA A 20 11.16 10.58 -7.97
N LEU A 21 11.16 10.12 -6.72
CA LEU A 21 9.93 9.91 -5.96
C LEU A 21 9.18 11.21 -5.71
N ARG A 22 9.88 12.28 -5.33
CA ARG A 22 9.26 13.61 -5.15
C ARG A 22 8.62 14.10 -6.44
N HIS A 23 9.32 13.93 -7.55
CA HIS A 23 8.81 14.31 -8.86
C HIS A 23 7.53 13.53 -9.19
N ASN A 24 7.55 12.21 -8.98
CA ASN A 24 6.39 11.35 -9.21
C ASN A 24 5.23 11.70 -8.31
N LEU A 25 5.49 11.99 -7.04
CA LEU A 25 4.46 12.45 -6.10
C LEU A 25 3.82 13.76 -6.54
N ALA A 26 4.63 14.71 -6.96
CA ALA A 26 4.14 15.99 -7.45
C ALA A 26 3.27 15.83 -8.69
N ARG A 27 3.67 14.98 -9.62
CA ARG A 27 2.88 14.67 -10.81
C ARG A 27 1.56 14.00 -10.46
N ALA A 28 1.61 13.05 -9.53
CA ALA A 28 0.41 12.38 -9.05
C ALA A 28 -0.58 13.36 -8.43
N ARG A 29 -0.10 14.30 -7.61
CA ARG A 29 -0.97 15.32 -7.01
C ARG A 29 -1.56 16.27 -8.04
N GLN A 30 -0.81 16.63 -9.06
CA GLN A 30 -1.33 17.46 -10.14
C GLN A 30 -2.42 16.75 -10.94
N ALA A 31 -2.23 15.45 -11.19
CA ALA A 31 -3.18 14.64 -11.96
C ALA A 31 -4.45 14.32 -11.15
N ALA A 32 -4.34 14.22 -9.83
CA ALA A 32 -5.45 13.84 -8.96
C ALA A 32 -5.43 14.65 -7.66
N PRO A 33 -5.77 15.94 -7.71
CA PRO A 33 -5.66 16.81 -6.54
C PRO A 33 -6.55 16.41 -5.37
N ASP A 34 -7.64 15.69 -5.64
CA ASP A 34 -8.56 15.21 -4.60
C ASP A 34 -8.21 13.83 -4.07
N SER A 35 -7.15 13.22 -4.55
CA SER A 35 -6.74 11.88 -4.14
C SER A 35 -5.61 11.94 -3.13
N ARG A 36 -5.59 10.95 -2.22
CA ARG A 36 -4.46 10.78 -1.33
C ARG A 36 -3.32 10.08 -2.08
N VAL A 37 -2.11 10.52 -1.81
CA VAL A 37 -0.92 9.98 -2.46
C VAL A 37 -0.09 9.23 -1.43
N TRP A 38 0.18 7.96 -1.72
CA TRP A 38 0.99 7.10 -0.88
C TRP A 38 2.38 6.94 -1.50
N ALA A 39 3.39 7.11 -0.70
CA ALA A 39 4.76 6.84 -1.12
C ALA A 39 5.06 5.36 -0.86
N VAL A 40 5.28 4.59 -1.92
CA VAL A 40 5.70 3.20 -1.80
C VAL A 40 7.21 3.16 -1.63
N VAL A 41 7.65 2.57 -0.54
CA VAL A 41 9.05 2.55 -0.16
C VAL A 41 9.49 1.10 -0.04
N LYS A 42 10.49 0.69 -0.83
CA LYS A 42 10.98 -0.69 -0.85
C LYS A 42 12.16 -0.87 0.09
N ALA A 43 12.17 -2.01 0.78
CA ALA A 43 13.14 -2.30 1.85
C ALA A 43 14.61 -2.22 1.42
N ASN A 44 14.91 -2.51 0.17
CA ASN A 44 16.29 -2.53 -0.32
C ASN A 44 16.95 -1.15 -0.37
N ALA A 45 16.20 -0.08 -0.18
CA ALA A 45 16.73 1.26 -0.20
C ALA A 45 17.35 1.67 1.14
N TYR A 46 17.47 0.75 2.13
CA TYR A 46 17.26 1.21 3.47
C TYR A 46 18.36 1.02 4.46
N GLY A 47 19.45 0.56 4.19
CA GLY A 47 20.50 0.53 5.20
C GLY A 47 20.45 1.77 6.10
N HIS A 48 20.85 2.90 5.61
CA HIS A 48 20.79 4.17 6.34
C HIS A 48 19.73 5.14 5.80
N GLY A 49 18.81 4.64 5.00
CA GLY A 49 18.02 5.49 4.13
C GLY A 49 16.64 5.86 4.60
N ILE A 50 16.05 5.16 5.59
CA ILE A 50 14.67 5.41 5.96
C ILE A 50 14.45 6.84 6.48
N GLU A 51 15.39 7.38 7.24
CA GLU A 51 15.35 8.74 7.72
C GLU A 51 15.35 9.76 6.58
N ARG A 52 16.19 9.53 5.59
CA ARG A 52 16.25 10.39 4.41
C ARG A 52 15.01 10.27 3.55
N VAL A 53 14.48 9.05 3.42
CA VAL A 53 13.23 8.80 2.70
C VAL A 53 12.10 9.55 3.39
N PHE A 54 12.01 9.45 4.71
CA PHE A 54 11.03 10.17 5.51
C PHE A 54 11.08 11.68 5.25
N GLU A 55 12.28 12.27 5.31
CA GLU A 55 12.46 13.68 5.02
C GLU A 55 12.08 14.05 3.59
N GLY A 56 12.45 13.21 2.64
CA GLY A 56 12.19 13.44 1.23
C GLY A 56 10.72 13.34 0.85
N LEU A 57 9.94 12.58 1.59
CA LEU A 57 8.55 12.27 1.26
C LEU A 57 7.54 12.91 2.22
N ARG A 58 7.91 13.95 2.92
CA ARG A 58 7.00 14.67 3.82
C ARG A 58 5.74 15.17 3.16
N GLY A 59 5.76 15.38 1.84
CA GLY A 59 4.58 15.75 1.07
C GLY A 59 3.62 14.61 0.78
N ALA A 60 3.95 13.37 1.13
CA ALA A 60 3.07 12.23 0.93
C ALA A 60 1.98 12.18 2.01
N ASP A 61 0.81 11.67 1.65
CA ASP A 61 -0.29 11.45 2.60
C ASP A 61 -0.04 10.22 3.47
N GLY A 62 0.83 9.31 3.04
CA GLY A 62 1.18 8.12 3.78
C GLY A 62 2.32 7.34 3.14
N PHE A 63 2.85 6.40 3.89
CA PHE A 63 3.88 5.47 3.43
C PHE A 63 3.28 4.08 3.22
N ALA A 64 3.69 3.43 2.14
CA ALA A 64 3.40 2.04 1.90
C ALA A 64 4.72 1.26 1.97
N LEU A 65 4.79 0.29 2.87
CA LEU A 65 6.01 -0.42 3.20
C LEU A 65 5.78 -1.93 3.07
N LEU A 66 6.86 -2.69 2.87
CA LEU A 66 6.80 -4.14 2.82
C LEU A 66 7.05 -4.78 4.18
N ASP A 67 7.88 -4.16 4.99
CA ASP A 67 8.43 -4.74 6.21
C ASP A 67 7.90 -4.03 7.45
N LEU A 68 7.45 -4.82 8.41
CA LEU A 68 6.95 -4.32 9.69
C LEU A 68 8.04 -3.57 10.47
N SER A 69 9.29 -4.01 10.39
CA SER A 69 10.39 -3.32 11.05
C SER A 69 10.60 -1.91 10.51
N GLU A 70 10.41 -1.70 9.22
CA GLU A 70 10.48 -0.38 8.62
C GLU A 70 9.34 0.51 9.11
N ALA A 71 8.15 -0.06 9.28
CA ALA A 71 7.01 0.67 9.84
C ALA A 71 7.30 1.13 11.28
N GLU A 72 7.90 0.28 12.08
CA GLU A 72 8.32 0.65 13.44
C GLU A 72 9.30 1.82 13.43
N ARG A 73 10.27 1.79 12.51
CA ARG A 73 11.26 2.87 12.39
C ARG A 73 10.63 4.19 11.95
N VAL A 74 9.73 4.15 11.00
CA VAL A 74 9.01 5.35 10.55
C VAL A 74 8.20 5.95 11.70
N ARG A 75 7.55 5.12 12.51
CA ARG A 75 6.85 5.59 13.71
C ARG A 75 7.81 6.18 14.74
N ALA A 76 8.95 5.52 14.96
CA ALA A 76 9.96 6.00 15.91
C ALA A 76 10.54 7.35 15.49
N LEU A 77 10.60 7.64 14.19
CA LEU A 77 11.06 8.93 13.66
C LEU A 77 10.01 10.03 13.80
N GLY A 78 8.83 9.72 14.29
CA GLY A 78 7.80 10.70 14.56
C GLY A 78 6.71 10.84 13.51
N TRP A 79 6.71 10.02 12.46
CA TRP A 79 5.62 10.03 11.50
C TRP A 79 4.33 9.51 12.15
N ARG A 80 3.29 10.34 12.16
CA ARG A 80 1.98 10.01 12.74
C ARG A 80 0.91 9.75 11.71
N GLY A 81 1.23 9.96 10.44
CA GLY A 81 0.31 9.73 9.35
C GLY A 81 0.14 8.26 9.00
N PRO A 82 -0.64 7.96 7.96
CA PRO A 82 -0.91 6.59 7.57
C PRO A 82 0.33 5.83 7.12
N ILE A 83 0.40 4.57 7.55
CA ILE A 83 1.38 3.59 7.07
C ILE A 83 0.63 2.34 6.65
N LEU A 84 0.86 1.88 5.43
CA LEU A 84 0.27 0.67 4.87
C LEU A 84 1.34 -0.41 4.70
N LEU A 85 1.08 -1.60 5.23
CA LEU A 85 1.88 -2.79 4.93
C LEU A 85 1.32 -3.43 3.66
N LEU A 86 2.07 -3.35 2.56
CA LEU A 86 1.60 -3.75 1.23
C LEU A 86 1.32 -5.24 1.09
N GLU A 87 2.08 -6.08 1.78
CA GLU A 87 1.88 -7.54 1.72
C GLU A 87 1.03 -8.06 2.87
N GLY A 88 0.64 -7.20 3.81
CA GLY A 88 -0.10 -7.60 4.97
C GLY A 88 0.74 -8.33 6.00
N VAL A 89 0.07 -9.01 6.91
CA VAL A 89 0.71 -9.75 7.99
C VAL A 89 0.17 -11.17 8.03
N PHE A 90 1.01 -12.10 8.50
CA PHE A 90 0.70 -13.53 8.50
C PHE A 90 0.77 -14.17 9.88
N GLU A 91 1.13 -13.40 10.91
CA GLU A 91 1.22 -13.92 12.27
C GLU A 91 0.34 -13.09 13.23
N PRO A 92 -0.32 -13.74 14.19
CA PRO A 92 -1.19 -13.02 15.14
C PRO A 92 -0.49 -11.90 15.92
N ARG A 93 0.77 -12.10 16.30
CA ARG A 93 1.55 -11.07 17.00
C ARG A 93 1.76 -9.82 16.15
N ASP A 94 1.83 -9.98 14.83
CA ASP A 94 2.01 -8.86 13.91
C ASP A 94 0.71 -8.05 13.80
N LEU A 95 -0.45 -8.69 13.90
CA LEU A 95 -1.72 -7.99 13.99
C LEU A 95 -1.80 -7.11 15.23
N GLU A 96 -1.32 -7.62 16.36
CA GLU A 96 -1.29 -6.85 17.60
C GLU A 96 -0.38 -5.63 17.45
N LEU A 97 0.77 -5.80 16.81
CA LEU A 97 1.68 -4.69 16.53
C LEU A 97 1.06 -3.68 15.57
N CYS A 98 0.36 -4.14 14.53
CA CYS A 98 -0.38 -3.25 13.64
C CYS A 98 -1.40 -2.40 14.40
N SER A 99 -2.14 -3.02 15.30
CA SER A 99 -3.13 -2.31 16.12
C SER A 99 -2.45 -1.25 17.00
N ARG A 100 -1.36 -1.61 17.66
CA ARG A 100 -0.63 -0.71 18.55
C ARG A 100 0.02 0.47 17.83
N LEU A 101 0.56 0.22 16.65
CA LEU A 101 1.24 1.24 15.84
C LEU A 101 0.29 1.99 14.89
N GLY A 102 -0.98 1.62 14.85
CA GLY A 102 -1.94 2.23 13.95
C GLY A 102 -1.62 2.00 12.48
N LEU A 103 -1.18 0.80 12.14
CA LEU A 103 -0.83 0.46 10.76
C LEU A 103 -2.05 -0.03 10.00
N TRP A 104 -2.11 0.32 8.74
CA TRP A 104 -3.05 -0.27 7.80
C TRP A 104 -2.35 -1.44 7.12
N HIS A 105 -3.09 -2.49 6.78
CA HIS A 105 -2.47 -3.64 6.14
C HIS A 105 -3.35 -4.24 5.06
N THR A 106 -2.69 -4.83 4.07
CA THR A 106 -3.34 -5.45 2.93
C THR A 106 -3.83 -6.85 3.31
N VAL A 107 -5.04 -7.17 2.90
CA VAL A 107 -5.63 -8.50 2.99
C VAL A 107 -5.78 -9.03 1.56
N HIS A 108 -5.14 -10.16 1.29
CA HIS A 108 -5.10 -10.72 -0.06
C HIS A 108 -5.34 -12.24 -0.10
N CYS A 109 -5.66 -12.86 1.04
CA CYS A 109 -5.98 -14.29 1.10
C CYS A 109 -6.89 -14.62 2.29
N ASP A 110 -7.54 -15.76 2.23
CA ASP A 110 -8.47 -16.20 3.26
C ASP A 110 -7.81 -16.40 4.63
N GLU A 111 -6.56 -16.86 4.64
CA GLU A 111 -5.82 -17.08 5.88
C GLU A 111 -5.67 -15.79 6.69
N GLN A 112 -5.50 -14.69 6.01
CA GLN A 112 -5.44 -13.39 6.69
C GLN A 112 -6.80 -12.97 7.27
N ILE A 113 -7.89 -13.29 6.59
CA ILE A 113 -9.24 -13.04 7.13
C ILE A 113 -9.49 -13.93 8.35
N ASP A 114 -9.12 -15.20 8.27
CA ASP A 114 -9.24 -16.13 9.39
C ASP A 114 -8.48 -15.62 10.62
N MET A 115 -7.28 -15.14 10.40
CA MET A 115 -6.45 -14.60 11.46
C MET A 115 -7.08 -13.36 12.11
N LEU A 116 -7.61 -12.46 11.30
CA LEU A 116 -8.33 -11.28 11.79
C LEU A 116 -9.57 -11.68 12.61
N ALA A 117 -10.31 -12.68 12.15
CA ALA A 117 -11.51 -13.15 12.84
C ALA A 117 -11.21 -13.66 14.26
N MET A 118 -10.01 -14.20 14.46
CA MET A 118 -9.59 -14.74 15.76
C MET A 118 -8.85 -13.71 16.62
N HIS A 119 -8.51 -12.56 16.08
CA HIS A 119 -7.74 -11.56 16.80
C HIS A 119 -8.63 -10.70 17.69
N LYS A 120 -8.28 -10.62 18.96
CA LYS A 120 -8.95 -9.72 19.89
C LYS A 120 -8.20 -8.40 19.92
N THR A 121 -8.89 -7.32 19.56
CA THR A 121 -8.29 -5.99 19.56
C THR A 121 -9.24 -5.00 20.20
N GLN A 122 -8.68 -3.98 20.82
CA GLN A 122 -9.44 -2.85 21.35
C GLN A 122 -9.71 -1.79 20.29
N GLN A 123 -8.84 -1.73 19.27
CA GLN A 123 -8.97 -0.80 18.15
C GLN A 123 -9.15 -1.58 16.86
N PRO A 124 -10.22 -1.30 16.11
CA PRO A 124 -10.44 -1.99 14.84
C PRO A 124 -9.33 -1.75 13.85
N HIS A 125 -9.02 -2.78 13.08
CA HIS A 125 -8.03 -2.72 12.02
C HIS A 125 -8.54 -1.95 10.82
N ARG A 126 -7.63 -1.29 10.12
CA ARG A 126 -7.88 -0.70 8.81
C ARG A 126 -7.18 -1.56 7.77
N VAL A 127 -7.94 -2.04 6.81
CA VAL A 127 -7.43 -3.01 5.84
C VAL A 127 -7.65 -2.51 4.42
N PHE A 128 -6.74 -2.92 3.53
CA PHE A 128 -6.90 -2.79 2.10
C PHE A 128 -7.15 -4.16 1.52
N LEU A 129 -8.36 -4.36 0.98
CA LEU A 129 -8.72 -5.63 0.37
C LEU A 129 -8.24 -5.64 -1.07
N LYS A 130 -7.28 -6.51 -1.35
CA LYS A 130 -6.60 -6.54 -2.64
C LYS A 130 -7.26 -7.50 -3.59
N MET A 131 -7.59 -7.00 -4.78
CA MET A 131 -8.06 -7.80 -5.89
C MET A 131 -6.91 -8.19 -6.80
N ASN A 132 -6.88 -9.45 -7.22
CA ASN A 132 -6.05 -9.91 -8.31
C ASN A 132 -6.86 -9.78 -9.61
N SER A 133 -6.64 -8.70 -10.34
CA SER A 133 -7.30 -8.42 -11.61
C SER A 133 -6.44 -8.80 -12.82
N GLY A 134 -5.24 -9.32 -12.58
CA GLY A 134 -4.32 -9.83 -13.61
C GLY A 134 -3.79 -11.20 -13.29
N MET A 135 -3.00 -11.78 -14.18
CA MET A 135 -2.48 -13.14 -14.01
C MET A 135 -1.32 -13.17 -13.02
N ASN A 136 -1.26 -14.23 -12.21
CA ASN A 136 -0.14 -14.56 -11.30
C ASN A 136 0.19 -13.51 -10.25
N ARG A 137 -0.80 -12.80 -9.72
CA ARG A 137 -0.61 -11.82 -8.66
C ARG A 137 -1.34 -12.24 -7.40
N LEU A 138 -0.87 -11.73 -6.26
CA LEU A 138 -1.55 -11.91 -4.99
C LEU A 138 -2.85 -11.12 -4.96
N GLY A 139 -3.84 -11.66 -4.29
CA GLY A 139 -5.13 -11.01 -4.14
C GLY A 139 -6.30 -11.96 -4.41
N PHE A 140 -7.48 -11.52 -4.05
CA PHE A 140 -8.71 -12.28 -4.34
C PHE A 140 -9.07 -12.10 -5.81
N THR A 141 -9.49 -13.20 -6.45
CA THR A 141 -10.02 -13.13 -7.79
C THR A 141 -11.30 -12.27 -7.80
N PRO A 142 -11.68 -11.68 -8.95
CA PRO A 142 -12.92 -10.91 -9.03
C PRO A 142 -14.14 -11.72 -8.57
N GLN A 143 -14.18 -13.02 -8.86
CA GLN A 143 -15.29 -13.91 -8.48
C GLN A 143 -15.41 -14.09 -6.96
N ARG A 144 -14.31 -14.00 -6.23
CA ARG A 144 -14.27 -14.18 -4.78
C ARG A 144 -14.21 -12.88 -3.99
N TYR A 145 -14.00 -11.76 -4.66
CA TYR A 145 -13.72 -10.48 -4.02
C TYR A 145 -14.87 -10.00 -3.14
N ARG A 146 -16.09 -10.03 -3.66
CA ARG A 146 -17.25 -9.53 -2.93
C ARG A 146 -17.56 -10.40 -1.71
N ALA A 147 -17.37 -11.71 -1.81
CA ALA A 147 -17.52 -12.61 -0.66
C ALA A 147 -16.47 -12.31 0.43
N ALA A 148 -15.23 -12.05 0.04
CA ALA A 148 -14.18 -11.65 0.96
C ALA A 148 -14.52 -10.32 1.64
N TRP A 149 -14.99 -9.34 0.88
CA TRP A 149 -15.43 -8.06 1.42
C TRP A 149 -16.55 -8.24 2.45
N THR A 150 -17.57 -9.03 2.10
CA THR A 150 -18.70 -9.29 3.01
C THR A 150 -18.23 -9.93 4.31
N ARG A 151 -17.31 -10.88 4.21
CA ARG A 151 -16.75 -11.55 5.38
C ARG A 151 -15.98 -10.57 6.26
N LEU A 152 -15.11 -9.74 5.68
CA LEU A 152 -14.36 -8.72 6.42
C LEU A 152 -15.28 -7.70 7.08
N ASN A 153 -16.28 -7.25 6.34
CA ASN A 153 -17.20 -6.23 6.82
C ASN A 153 -18.05 -6.70 8.01
N ALA A 154 -18.21 -8.01 8.15
CA ALA A 154 -18.92 -8.59 9.27
C ALA A 154 -18.08 -8.73 10.56
N LEU A 155 -16.76 -8.53 10.46
CA LEU A 155 -15.85 -8.70 11.59
C LEU A 155 -15.79 -7.42 12.43
N PRO A 156 -16.07 -7.50 13.75
CA PRO A 156 -15.91 -6.33 14.61
C PRO A 156 -14.45 -5.86 14.73
N GLN A 157 -13.49 -6.74 14.43
CA GLN A 157 -12.09 -6.43 14.41
C GLN A 157 -11.67 -5.52 13.25
N VAL A 158 -12.52 -5.38 12.24
CA VAL A 158 -12.26 -4.58 11.05
C VAL A 158 -13.12 -3.32 11.08
N GLY A 159 -12.48 -2.17 11.05
CA GLY A 159 -13.17 -0.89 11.10
C GLY A 159 -13.37 -0.26 9.74
N GLU A 160 -12.33 -0.25 8.93
CA GLU A 160 -12.36 0.39 7.61
C GLU A 160 -11.78 -0.55 6.57
N ILE A 161 -12.47 -0.67 5.44
CA ILE A 161 -12.04 -1.48 4.31
C ILE A 161 -11.87 -0.57 3.10
N SER A 162 -10.64 -0.45 2.62
CA SER A 162 -10.37 0.19 1.33
C SER A 162 -10.20 -0.87 0.25
N LEU A 163 -10.57 -0.54 -0.96
CA LEU A 163 -10.58 -1.47 -2.09
C LEU A 163 -9.35 -1.22 -2.94
N MET A 164 -8.54 -2.26 -3.16
CA MET A 164 -7.24 -2.09 -3.81
C MET A 164 -7.04 -3.07 -4.96
N THR A 165 -6.44 -2.59 -6.02
CA THR A 165 -5.83 -3.44 -7.05
C THR A 165 -4.41 -2.93 -7.34
N HIS A 166 -3.60 -3.76 -7.98
CA HIS A 166 -2.20 -3.47 -8.24
C HIS A 166 -1.89 -3.65 -9.72
N PHE A 167 -1.14 -2.70 -10.26
CA PHE A 167 -0.59 -2.78 -11.59
C PHE A 167 0.93 -2.94 -11.51
N SER A 168 1.49 -3.72 -12.43
CA SER A 168 2.94 -3.83 -12.54
C SER A 168 3.45 -2.91 -13.64
N ASP A 169 4.75 -2.60 -13.57
CA ASP A 169 5.41 -1.79 -14.61
C ASP A 169 5.42 -2.49 -15.98
N ALA A 170 5.22 -3.81 -15.99
CA ALA A 170 5.13 -4.57 -17.22
C ALA A 170 3.76 -4.49 -17.90
N ASP A 171 2.76 -3.94 -17.22
CA ASP A 171 1.43 -3.81 -17.80
C ASP A 171 1.40 -2.66 -18.81
N ASP A 172 0.89 -2.93 -20.00
CA ASP A 172 0.67 -1.89 -20.99
C ASP A 172 -0.66 -1.15 -20.73
N ALA A 173 -0.89 -0.07 -21.46
CA ALA A 173 -2.08 0.76 -21.27
C ALA A 173 -3.38 -0.03 -21.48
N LYS A 174 -3.40 -0.96 -22.42
CA LYS A 174 -4.57 -1.81 -22.69
C LYS A 174 -4.82 -2.77 -21.54
N GLY A 175 -3.76 -3.40 -21.02
CA GLY A 175 -3.85 -4.31 -19.89
C GLY A 175 -4.32 -3.61 -18.64
N ILE A 176 -3.81 -2.42 -18.38
CA ILE A 176 -4.24 -1.60 -17.24
C ILE A 176 -5.72 -1.24 -17.36
N ALA A 177 -6.16 -0.81 -18.54
CA ALA A 177 -7.55 -0.46 -18.77
C ALA A 177 -8.49 -1.65 -18.55
N GLN A 178 -8.09 -2.85 -18.99
CA GLN A 178 -8.88 -4.08 -18.78
C GLN A 178 -8.97 -4.44 -17.31
N GLN A 179 -7.85 -4.40 -16.58
CA GLN A 179 -7.80 -4.70 -15.15
C GLN A 179 -8.66 -3.69 -14.36
N LEU A 180 -8.57 -2.43 -14.72
CA LEU A 180 -9.35 -1.37 -14.07
C LEU A 180 -10.84 -1.55 -14.32
N ALA A 181 -11.23 -1.92 -15.54
CA ALA A 181 -12.64 -2.18 -15.84
C ALA A 181 -13.18 -3.34 -15.00
N VAL A 182 -12.42 -4.43 -14.86
CA VAL A 182 -12.80 -5.55 -14.00
C VAL A 182 -12.90 -5.10 -12.54
N PHE A 183 -11.93 -4.37 -12.06
CA PHE A 183 -11.94 -3.84 -10.69
C PHE A 183 -13.15 -2.96 -10.43
N ASN A 184 -13.43 -2.02 -11.30
CA ASN A 184 -14.57 -1.10 -11.14
C ASN A 184 -15.90 -1.84 -11.20
N ALA A 185 -16.05 -2.79 -12.11
CA ALA A 185 -17.27 -3.59 -12.22
C ALA A 185 -17.49 -4.45 -10.97
N THR A 186 -16.43 -5.08 -10.46
CA THR A 186 -16.53 -5.96 -9.30
C THR A 186 -16.80 -5.17 -8.01
N THR A 187 -16.24 -3.97 -7.88
CA THR A 187 -16.38 -3.15 -6.68
C THR A 187 -17.55 -2.18 -6.74
N GLN A 188 -18.32 -2.19 -7.82
CA GLN A 188 -19.50 -1.36 -7.95
C GLN A 188 -20.41 -1.56 -6.73
N ASP A 189 -20.91 -0.48 -6.17
CA ASP A 189 -21.78 -0.45 -4.99
C ASP A 189 -21.11 -0.87 -3.67
N LEU A 190 -19.84 -1.26 -3.66
CA LEU A 190 -19.12 -1.45 -2.41
C LEU A 190 -18.65 -0.10 -1.87
N PRO A 191 -18.88 0.17 -0.58
CA PRO A 191 -18.37 1.39 0.04
C PRO A 191 -16.86 1.31 0.25
N GLY A 192 -16.23 2.45 0.44
CA GLY A 192 -14.82 2.55 0.75
C GLY A 192 -14.02 3.22 -0.36
N GLU A 193 -12.86 3.70 0.03
CA GLU A 193 -11.94 4.31 -0.91
C GLU A 193 -11.33 3.26 -1.83
N ARG A 194 -11.07 3.65 -3.05
CA ARG A 194 -10.39 2.81 -4.04
C ARG A 194 -8.95 3.24 -4.13
N THR A 195 -8.07 2.25 -4.13
CA THR A 195 -6.62 2.47 -4.17
C THR A 195 -6.02 1.68 -5.32
N LEU A 196 -5.25 2.36 -6.12
CA LEU A 196 -4.42 1.72 -7.13
C LEU A 196 -2.98 1.75 -6.66
N SER A 197 -2.34 0.60 -6.69
CA SER A 197 -0.97 0.45 -6.27
C SER A 197 -0.08 0.21 -7.47
N ASN A 198 1.02 0.96 -7.52
CA ASN A 198 2.05 0.83 -8.55
C ASN A 198 3.40 0.84 -7.82
N SER A 199 4.45 0.36 -8.47
CA SER A 199 5.79 0.27 -7.89
C SER A 199 6.38 1.62 -7.48
N ALA A 200 5.95 2.73 -8.06
CA ALA A 200 6.47 4.07 -7.75
C ALA A 200 5.62 4.84 -6.76
N ALA A 201 4.30 4.70 -6.83
CA ALA A 201 3.38 5.42 -5.94
C ALA A 201 2.04 4.71 -5.90
N THR A 202 1.36 4.84 -4.78
CA THR A 202 -0.02 4.38 -4.61
C THR A 202 -0.92 5.59 -4.59
N LEU A 203 -1.94 5.58 -5.44
CA LEU A 203 -2.90 6.68 -5.53
C LEU A 203 -4.24 6.24 -4.96
N ARG A 204 -4.82 7.07 -4.11
CA ARG A 204 -6.19 6.94 -3.67
C ARG A 204 -7.04 7.96 -4.38
N TYR A 205 -8.23 7.58 -4.80
CA TYR A 205 -9.22 8.55 -5.26
C TYR A 205 -10.54 8.30 -4.56
N GLY A 206 -11.28 9.39 -4.36
CA GLY A 206 -12.55 9.35 -3.66
C GLY A 206 -13.66 8.69 -4.45
N GLU A 207 -14.78 8.44 -3.77
CA GLU A 207 -15.98 7.92 -4.41
C GLU A 207 -16.43 8.81 -5.57
N GLY A 208 -16.66 8.19 -6.72
CA GLY A 208 -17.06 8.92 -7.92
C GLY A 208 -15.91 9.57 -8.67
N GLY A 209 -14.68 9.43 -8.21
CA GLY A 209 -13.50 9.91 -8.91
C GLY A 209 -13.31 9.17 -10.21
N GLY A 210 -13.69 9.77 -11.30
CA GLY A 210 -13.35 9.25 -12.61
C GLY A 210 -11.88 9.48 -12.87
N GLY A 211 -11.21 8.51 -13.37
CA GLY A 211 -9.87 8.66 -13.89
C GLY A 211 -8.78 8.35 -12.89
N VAL A 212 -8.02 7.39 -13.25
CA VAL A 212 -6.82 6.98 -12.57
C VAL A 212 -5.70 7.85 -13.09
N PRO A 213 -5.10 8.68 -12.26
CA PRO A 213 -3.85 9.30 -12.67
C PRO A 213 -2.78 8.23 -12.60
N LEU A 214 -2.20 7.98 -13.70
CA LEU A 214 -1.03 7.13 -13.83
C LEU A 214 0.24 7.93 -13.65
#